data_f098b2798e4c7ef0e85a3cd204a8cf3a
#
_entry.id   f098b2798e4c7ef0e85a3cd204a8cf3a
#
_cell.length_a   1.000
_cell.length_b   1.000
_cell.length_c   1.000
_cell.angle_alpha   90.00
_cell.angle_beta   90.00
_cell.angle_gamma   90.00
#
_symmetry.space_group_name_H-M   'P 1'
#
loop_
_entity.id
_entity.type
_entity.pdbx_description
1 polymer ?
#
loop_
_entity_poly.entity_id
_entity_poly.type
_entity_poly.pdbx_seq_one_letter_code
_entity_poly.pdbx_strand_id
1 'polypeptide(L)'
;MRAHRTLTHPTIIVSAILAVALAAPAGALASKRLIIDGSTSMLPLVQKLSTAYHKAFPKIPAPKVGGGQTDIGINDVASGRVDIGDASRDPIPGVDPHGLVFSKIARDGICVITNEANPLSNLTQETVQGIFTGNIRSWSQVPGSSLTGPIDLFDREAVSGTQDAFQDIFLGETLKISPSATQESSEGLEVNAVGADKSAIGFTSFAATLNGGVHTVDYQGIPCTLTNAKSGQYGGVRNFWMVTKGEPKGEAAKFIDWITKPGNLTVRKIVSSEWIAIH
;
A
#
# COMPACT_ATOMS: atom_id res chain seq x y z
N MET A 1 -45.33 -95.22 35.44
CA MET A 1 -44.32 -94.22 35.96
C MET A 1 -43.93 -93.35 34.79
N ARG A 2 -44.38 -92.11 34.77
CA ARG A 2 -44.02 -91.09 33.73
C ARG A 2 -43.18 -90.01 34.40
N ALA A 3 -41.98 -89.87 33.86
CA ALA A 3 -41.03 -88.84 34.33
C ALA A 3 -41.29 -87.53 33.57
N HIS A 4 -41.57 -86.47 34.30
CA HIS A 4 -41.66 -85.11 33.77
C HIS A 4 -40.27 -84.49 33.70
N ARG A 5 -39.81 -84.14 32.48
CA ARG A 5 -38.62 -83.36 32.20
C ARG A 5 -39.01 -81.88 32.19
N THR A 6 -38.54 -81.12 33.15
CA THR A 6 -38.60 -79.66 33.15
C THR A 6 -37.50 -79.09 32.27
N LEU A 7 -37.89 -78.34 31.22
CA LEU A 7 -36.99 -77.58 30.38
C LEU A 7 -36.76 -76.17 30.99
N THR A 8 -35.57 -75.92 31.41
CA THR A 8 -35.13 -74.61 31.86
C THR A 8 -34.60 -73.82 30.64
N HIS A 9 -35.22 -72.67 30.35
CA HIS A 9 -34.80 -71.77 29.31
C HIS A 9 -33.75 -70.79 29.86
N PRO A 10 -32.59 -70.58 29.23
CA PRO A 10 -31.66 -69.51 29.65
C PRO A 10 -32.16 -68.14 29.15
N THR A 11 -32.37 -67.21 30.03
CA THR A 11 -32.68 -65.79 29.75
C THR A 11 -31.37 -65.12 29.31
N ILE A 12 -31.31 -64.74 28.03
CA ILE A 12 -30.19 -63.92 27.49
C ILE A 12 -30.50 -62.47 27.81
N ILE A 13 -29.71 -61.88 28.73
CA ILE A 13 -29.72 -60.43 29.00
C ILE A 13 -28.85 -59.78 27.96
N VAL A 14 -29.47 -59.09 26.97
CA VAL A 14 -28.77 -58.23 26.00
C VAL A 14 -28.52 -56.88 26.65
N SER A 15 -27.31 -56.62 27.10
CA SER A 15 -26.86 -55.29 27.60
C SER A 15 -26.61 -54.39 26.39
N ALA A 16 -27.54 -53.45 26.17
CA ALA A 16 -27.37 -52.38 25.19
C ALA A 16 -26.36 -51.34 25.72
N ILE A 17 -25.12 -51.36 25.21
CA ILE A 17 -24.13 -50.32 25.48
C ILE A 17 -24.48 -49.09 24.64
N LEU A 18 -25.05 -48.07 25.30
CA LEU A 18 -25.32 -46.74 24.70
C LEU A 18 -23.97 -46.01 24.56
N ALA A 19 -23.39 -46.00 23.37
CA ALA A 19 -22.20 -45.22 23.05
C ALA A 19 -22.60 -43.76 22.94
N VAL A 20 -22.40 -42.94 23.98
CA VAL A 20 -22.49 -41.49 23.92
C VAL A 20 -21.26 -41.00 23.18
N ALA A 21 -21.43 -40.67 21.89
CA ALA A 21 -20.41 -39.96 21.13
C ALA A 21 -20.29 -38.53 21.70
N LEU A 22 -19.28 -38.24 22.51
CA LEU A 22 -18.87 -36.88 22.83
C LEU A 22 -18.40 -36.21 21.54
N ALA A 23 -19.29 -35.42 20.92
CA ALA A 23 -18.87 -34.46 19.89
C ALA A 23 -17.98 -33.43 20.58
N ALA A 24 -16.65 -33.57 20.41
CA ALA A 24 -15.70 -32.53 20.80
C ALA A 24 -16.12 -31.26 20.02
N PRO A 25 -16.26 -30.09 20.71
CA PRO A 25 -16.48 -28.86 19.99
C PRO A 25 -15.31 -28.68 19.02
N ALA A 26 -15.61 -28.53 17.74
CA ALA A 26 -14.63 -28.14 16.75
C ALA A 26 -14.04 -26.82 17.24
N GLY A 27 -12.84 -26.87 17.83
CA GLY A 27 -12.14 -25.70 18.32
C GLY A 27 -12.07 -24.71 17.18
N ALA A 28 -12.72 -23.56 17.31
CA ALA A 28 -12.57 -22.48 16.37
C ALA A 28 -11.07 -22.15 16.33
N LEU A 29 -10.39 -22.54 15.26
CA LEU A 29 -9.00 -22.15 15.04
C LEU A 29 -8.95 -20.64 15.15
N ALA A 30 -8.23 -20.14 16.14
CA ALA A 30 -8.06 -18.69 16.31
C ALA A 30 -7.55 -18.11 14.99
N SER A 31 -8.28 -17.12 14.46
CA SER A 31 -7.88 -16.48 13.22
C SER A 31 -6.46 -15.94 13.35
N LYS A 32 -5.58 -16.31 12.41
CA LYS A 32 -4.20 -15.83 12.41
C LYS A 32 -4.21 -14.33 12.10
N ARG A 33 -3.42 -13.55 12.87
CA ARG A 33 -3.20 -12.14 12.56
C ARG A 33 -2.52 -12.01 11.21
N LEU A 34 -3.07 -11.20 10.31
CA LEU A 34 -2.39 -10.82 9.06
C LEU A 34 -1.16 -9.97 9.33
N ILE A 35 -0.10 -10.23 8.58
CA ILE A 35 1.12 -9.41 8.52
C ILE A 35 1.15 -8.78 7.13
N ILE A 36 1.18 -7.45 7.09
CA ILE A 36 1.22 -6.65 5.87
C ILE A 36 2.45 -5.77 5.94
N ASP A 37 3.27 -5.73 4.91
CA ASP A 37 4.45 -4.86 4.84
C ASP A 37 4.69 -4.38 3.41
N GLY A 38 5.31 -3.22 3.26
CA GLY A 38 5.67 -2.70 1.96
C GLY A 38 5.76 -1.17 1.91
N SER A 39 5.06 -0.56 0.98
CA SER A 39 5.17 0.85 0.67
C SER A 39 4.91 1.79 1.86
N THR A 40 5.86 2.67 2.14
CA THR A 40 5.70 3.72 3.16
C THR A 40 4.61 4.74 2.81
N SER A 41 4.34 4.96 1.52
CA SER A 41 3.24 5.84 1.08
C SER A 41 1.85 5.20 1.22
N MET A 42 1.76 3.87 1.22
CA MET A 42 0.51 3.16 1.49
C MET A 42 0.24 2.99 2.99
N LEU A 43 1.25 3.10 3.82
CA LEU A 43 1.17 2.82 5.26
C LEU A 43 -0.03 3.54 5.94
N PRO A 44 -0.29 4.85 5.74
CA PRO A 44 -1.43 5.52 6.36
C PRO A 44 -2.78 4.95 5.91
N LEU A 45 -2.94 4.65 4.62
CA LEU A 45 -4.16 4.04 4.08
C LEU A 45 -4.39 2.65 4.67
N VAL A 46 -3.36 1.80 4.62
CA VAL A 46 -3.48 0.39 5.06
C VAL A 46 -3.73 0.31 6.56
N GLN A 47 -3.15 1.21 7.37
CA GLN A 47 -3.45 1.32 8.81
C GLN A 47 -4.91 1.74 9.08
N LYS A 48 -5.44 2.74 8.34
CA LYS A 48 -6.86 3.14 8.44
C LYS A 48 -7.79 1.99 8.05
N LEU A 49 -7.49 1.27 6.96
CA LEU A 49 -8.26 0.11 6.51
C LEU A 49 -8.20 -1.05 7.50
N SER A 50 -7.01 -1.35 8.04
CA SER A 50 -6.78 -2.38 9.05
C SER A 50 -7.61 -2.13 10.32
N THR A 51 -7.58 -0.90 10.81
CA THR A 51 -8.38 -0.47 11.98
C THR A 51 -9.88 -0.62 11.72
N ALA A 52 -10.35 -0.18 10.55
CA ALA A 52 -11.76 -0.28 10.18
C ALA A 52 -12.20 -1.73 9.95
N TYR A 53 -11.33 -2.58 9.39
CA TYR A 53 -11.58 -4.01 9.24
C TYR A 53 -11.76 -4.70 10.59
N HIS A 54 -10.85 -4.48 11.54
CA HIS A 54 -10.97 -5.03 12.88
C HIS A 54 -12.24 -4.55 13.60
N LYS A 55 -12.61 -3.27 13.42
CA LYS A 55 -13.87 -2.74 13.97
C LYS A 55 -15.10 -3.45 13.37
N ALA A 56 -15.07 -3.78 12.08
CA ALA A 56 -16.14 -4.52 11.40
C ALA A 56 -16.17 -6.01 11.80
N PHE A 57 -15.02 -6.59 12.11
CA PHE A 57 -14.84 -8.00 12.44
C PHE A 57 -14.02 -8.18 13.73
N PRO A 58 -14.57 -7.86 14.90
CA PRO A 58 -13.80 -7.78 16.15
C PRO A 58 -13.24 -9.13 16.65
N LYS A 59 -13.74 -10.25 16.12
CA LYS A 59 -13.18 -11.59 16.40
C LYS A 59 -11.92 -11.90 15.59
N ILE A 60 -11.61 -11.12 14.55
CA ILE A 60 -10.40 -11.23 13.75
C ILE A 60 -9.34 -10.27 14.34
N PRO A 61 -8.13 -10.72 14.69
CA PRO A 61 -7.08 -9.83 15.17
C PRO A 61 -6.78 -8.72 14.13
N ALA A 62 -6.59 -7.49 14.61
CA ALA A 62 -6.22 -6.39 13.73
C ALA A 62 -4.94 -6.74 12.95
N PRO A 63 -4.90 -6.57 11.62
CA PRO A 63 -3.67 -6.75 10.84
C PRO A 63 -2.50 -5.95 11.40
N LYS A 64 -1.29 -6.53 11.41
CA LYS A 64 -0.05 -5.81 11.70
C LYS A 64 0.44 -5.21 10.39
N VAL A 65 0.61 -3.90 10.36
CA VAL A 65 1.03 -3.16 9.16
C VAL A 65 2.39 -2.55 9.40
N GLY A 66 3.35 -2.83 8.52
CA GLY A 66 4.68 -2.23 8.46
C GLY A 66 4.84 -1.34 7.23
N GLY A 67 5.99 -0.66 7.12
CA GLY A 67 6.37 0.21 6.01
C GLY A 67 7.82 -0.01 5.62
N GLY A 68 8.11 -1.19 5.05
CA GLY A 68 9.46 -1.62 4.65
C GLY A 68 9.86 -1.21 3.22
N GLN A 69 9.07 -0.41 2.52
CA GLN A 69 9.18 -0.06 1.10
C GLN A 69 8.64 -1.15 0.13
N THR A 70 8.25 -0.75 -1.08
CA THR A 70 7.51 -1.59 -2.03
C THR A 70 8.22 -2.89 -2.39
N ASP A 71 9.47 -2.84 -2.83
CA ASP A 71 10.17 -4.04 -3.29
C ASP A 71 10.50 -5.00 -2.15
N ILE A 72 10.71 -4.46 -0.94
CA ILE A 72 10.86 -5.27 0.26
C ILE A 72 9.56 -6.02 0.54
N GLY A 73 8.41 -5.34 0.53
CA GLY A 73 7.10 -5.98 0.71
C GLY A 73 6.78 -7.03 -0.35
N ILE A 74 7.09 -6.77 -1.63
CA ILE A 74 6.95 -7.72 -2.73
C ILE A 74 7.82 -8.97 -2.50
N ASN A 75 9.09 -8.81 -2.12
CA ASN A 75 10.00 -9.90 -1.85
C ASN A 75 9.62 -10.67 -0.58
N ASP A 76 9.09 -9.98 0.44
CA ASP A 76 8.65 -10.59 1.68
C ASP A 76 7.41 -11.46 1.48
N VAL A 77 6.43 -11.01 0.69
CA VAL A 77 5.28 -11.85 0.35
C VAL A 77 5.69 -13.02 -0.55
N ALA A 78 6.58 -12.83 -1.52
CA ALA A 78 7.08 -13.89 -2.38
C ALA A 78 7.78 -15.01 -1.58
N SER A 79 8.56 -14.63 -0.56
CA SER A 79 9.23 -15.58 0.35
C SER A 79 8.33 -16.13 1.45
N GLY A 80 7.11 -15.60 1.63
CA GLY A 80 6.17 -16.01 2.67
C GLY A 80 6.48 -15.44 4.06
N ARG A 81 7.32 -14.40 4.17
CA ARG A 81 7.57 -13.67 5.43
C ARG A 81 6.39 -12.84 5.89
N VAL A 82 5.61 -12.32 4.94
CA VAL A 82 4.36 -11.60 5.20
C VAL A 82 3.20 -12.25 4.45
N ASP A 83 1.98 -12.00 4.88
CA ASP A 83 0.78 -12.54 4.24
C ASP A 83 0.36 -11.70 3.02
N ILE A 84 0.60 -10.39 3.08
CA ILE A 84 0.32 -9.40 2.02
C ILE A 84 1.51 -8.45 1.91
N GLY A 85 2.03 -8.28 0.70
CA GLY A 85 2.87 -7.14 0.35
C GLY A 85 2.01 -5.96 -0.09
N ASP A 86 2.41 -4.71 0.16
CA ASP A 86 1.75 -3.58 -0.47
C ASP A 86 2.72 -2.81 -1.37
N ALA A 87 2.23 -2.44 -2.56
CA ALA A 87 3.04 -1.85 -3.61
C ALA A 87 2.40 -0.56 -4.16
N SER A 88 3.20 0.50 -4.25
CA SER A 88 2.79 1.81 -4.76
C SER A 88 3.31 2.11 -6.16
N ARG A 89 3.60 1.07 -6.91
CA ARG A 89 3.90 1.05 -8.35
C ARG A 89 3.16 -0.11 -9.01
N ASP A 90 3.04 -0.06 -10.30
CA ASP A 90 2.50 -1.17 -11.07
C ASP A 90 3.47 -2.37 -11.08
N PRO A 91 2.98 -3.60 -11.30
CA PRO A 91 3.84 -4.78 -11.42
C PRO A 91 4.82 -4.62 -12.60
N ILE A 92 6.07 -5.06 -12.40
CA ILE A 92 7.12 -4.99 -13.42
C ILE A 92 7.40 -6.41 -13.94
N PRO A 93 6.89 -6.75 -15.15
CA PRO A 93 7.11 -8.07 -15.74
C PRO A 93 8.60 -8.40 -15.89
N GLY A 94 8.98 -9.60 -15.46
CA GLY A 94 10.38 -10.06 -15.53
C GLY A 94 11.29 -9.54 -14.41
N VAL A 95 10.83 -8.62 -13.57
CA VAL A 95 11.55 -8.11 -12.39
C VAL A 95 10.90 -8.64 -11.12
N ASP A 96 9.58 -8.47 -10.98
CA ASP A 96 8.85 -8.98 -9.83
C ASP A 96 8.87 -10.52 -9.80
N PRO A 97 8.95 -11.14 -8.60
CA PRO A 97 8.91 -12.59 -8.45
C PRO A 97 7.68 -13.22 -9.11
N HIS A 98 7.86 -14.38 -9.74
CA HIS A 98 6.77 -15.09 -10.39
C HIS A 98 5.70 -15.59 -9.39
N GLY A 99 4.47 -15.71 -9.87
CA GLY A 99 3.36 -16.27 -9.09
C GLY A 99 2.75 -15.32 -8.07
N LEU A 100 3.01 -14.03 -8.18
CA LEU A 100 2.36 -13.00 -7.40
C LEU A 100 1.06 -12.54 -8.06
N VAL A 101 0.07 -12.21 -7.23
CA VAL A 101 -1.20 -11.61 -7.65
C VAL A 101 -1.31 -10.21 -7.05
N PHE A 102 -1.54 -9.23 -7.91
CA PHE A 102 -1.67 -7.82 -7.57
C PHE A 102 -3.15 -7.43 -7.58
N SER A 103 -3.71 -7.11 -6.42
CA SER A 103 -5.09 -6.64 -6.24
C SER A 103 -5.09 -5.13 -6.08
N LYS A 104 -5.63 -4.39 -7.06
CA LYS A 104 -5.73 -2.92 -6.98
C LYS A 104 -6.72 -2.54 -5.90
N ILE A 105 -6.32 -1.63 -4.99
CA ILE A 105 -7.17 -1.17 -3.88
C ILE A 105 -7.51 0.31 -3.92
N ALA A 106 -6.65 1.12 -4.51
CA ALA A 106 -6.83 2.56 -4.63
C ALA A 106 -5.92 3.13 -5.74
N ARG A 107 -6.01 4.44 -5.99
CA ARG A 107 -5.04 5.22 -6.73
C ARG A 107 -4.59 6.41 -5.88
N ASP A 108 -3.44 6.98 -6.20
CA ASP A 108 -2.82 8.05 -5.44
C ASP A 108 -2.17 9.07 -6.39
N GLY A 109 -2.11 10.34 -5.96
CA GLY A 109 -1.37 11.38 -6.66
C GLY A 109 0.06 11.48 -6.15
N ILE A 110 1.04 11.60 -7.05
CA ILE A 110 2.42 11.97 -6.73
C ILE A 110 2.60 13.45 -6.99
N CYS A 111 2.98 14.22 -5.98
CA CYS A 111 3.22 15.65 -6.08
C CYS A 111 4.71 15.94 -6.08
N VAL A 112 5.16 16.85 -6.95
CA VAL A 112 6.46 17.51 -6.79
C VAL A 112 6.34 18.48 -5.63
N ILE A 113 7.30 18.44 -4.72
CA ILE A 113 7.30 19.25 -3.50
C ILE A 113 8.58 20.09 -3.37
N THR A 114 8.42 21.27 -2.79
CA THR A 114 9.52 22.14 -2.38
C THR A 114 9.33 22.57 -0.92
N ASN A 115 10.29 23.25 -0.35
CA ASN A 115 10.12 23.90 0.94
C ASN A 115 8.99 24.95 0.88
N GLU A 116 8.24 25.15 1.97
CA GLU A 116 7.16 26.17 2.04
C GLU A 116 7.62 27.59 1.72
N ALA A 117 8.91 27.91 1.98
CA ALA A 117 9.48 29.21 1.67
C ALA A 117 9.94 29.35 0.20
N ASN A 118 9.80 28.28 -0.63
CA ASN A 118 10.05 28.35 -2.06
C ASN A 118 8.74 28.64 -2.80
N PRO A 119 8.52 29.85 -3.34
CA PRO A 119 7.26 30.26 -3.91
C PRO A 119 7.02 29.76 -5.35
N LEU A 120 7.79 28.76 -5.79
CA LEU A 120 7.63 28.21 -7.13
C LEU A 120 6.24 27.60 -7.32
N SER A 121 5.48 28.12 -8.27
CA SER A 121 4.08 27.72 -8.44
C SER A 121 3.89 26.58 -9.45
N ASN A 122 4.75 26.47 -10.47
CA ASN A 122 4.55 25.51 -11.56
C ASN A 122 5.84 25.02 -12.16
N LEU A 123 5.84 23.76 -12.62
CA LEU A 123 6.89 23.14 -13.42
C LEU A 123 6.31 22.47 -14.66
N THR A 124 6.96 22.67 -15.81
CA THR A 124 6.69 21.88 -17.00
C THR A 124 7.37 20.51 -16.90
N GLN A 125 6.94 19.57 -17.72
CA GLN A 125 7.58 18.24 -17.80
C GLN A 125 9.09 18.36 -18.09
N GLU A 126 9.47 19.20 -19.04
CA GLU A 126 10.87 19.41 -19.41
C GLU A 126 11.68 19.96 -18.25
N THR A 127 11.09 20.86 -17.45
CA THR A 127 11.77 21.43 -16.28
C THR A 127 11.93 20.39 -15.17
N VAL A 128 10.88 19.58 -14.89
CA VAL A 128 10.98 18.46 -13.96
C VAL A 128 12.07 17.49 -14.42
N GLN A 129 12.06 17.09 -15.68
CA GLN A 129 13.08 16.22 -16.26
C GLN A 129 14.48 16.85 -16.14
N GLY A 130 14.62 18.14 -16.44
CA GLY A 130 15.89 18.84 -16.33
C GLY A 130 16.44 18.85 -14.91
N ILE A 131 15.61 19.11 -13.92
CA ILE A 131 16.00 19.12 -12.50
C ILE A 131 16.37 17.72 -12.04
N PHE A 132 15.47 16.76 -12.21
CA PHE A 132 15.65 15.42 -11.63
C PHE A 132 16.76 14.62 -12.35
N THR A 133 17.08 14.94 -13.61
CA THR A 133 18.26 14.36 -14.30
C THR A 133 19.56 15.09 -13.96
N GLY A 134 19.51 16.22 -13.23
CA GLY A 134 20.68 17.03 -12.90
C GLY A 134 21.21 17.90 -14.06
N ASN A 135 20.44 18.09 -15.13
CA ASN A 135 20.75 19.04 -16.19
C ASN A 135 20.48 20.49 -15.76
N ILE A 136 19.46 20.71 -14.93
CA ILE A 136 19.18 21.97 -14.24
C ILE A 136 19.64 21.79 -12.78
N ARG A 137 20.62 22.58 -12.35
CA ARG A 137 21.27 22.44 -11.04
C ARG A 137 21.16 23.69 -10.18
N SER A 138 20.58 24.75 -10.70
CA SER A 138 20.43 26.03 -9.99
C SER A 138 19.01 26.54 -10.16
N TRP A 139 18.46 27.07 -9.09
CA TRP A 139 17.16 27.72 -9.12
C TRP A 139 17.07 28.88 -10.09
N SER A 140 18.19 29.57 -10.39
CA SER A 140 18.27 30.63 -11.41
C SER A 140 18.01 30.13 -12.83
N GLN A 141 18.09 28.83 -13.08
CA GLN A 141 17.80 28.20 -14.38
C GLN A 141 16.33 27.77 -14.51
N VAL A 142 15.57 27.79 -13.39
CA VAL A 142 14.17 27.34 -13.34
C VAL A 142 13.23 28.50 -13.69
N PRO A 143 12.45 28.39 -14.76
CA PRO A 143 11.49 29.43 -15.14
C PRO A 143 10.49 29.70 -14.01
N GLY A 144 10.30 30.96 -13.65
CA GLY A 144 9.39 31.37 -12.58
C GLY A 144 9.95 31.25 -11.16
N SER A 145 11.16 30.74 -10.97
CA SER A 145 11.81 30.74 -9.67
C SER A 145 12.26 32.15 -9.29
N SER A 146 12.03 32.51 -8.02
CA SER A 146 12.61 33.72 -7.40
C SER A 146 13.89 33.40 -6.60
N LEU A 147 14.20 32.12 -6.43
CA LEU A 147 15.42 31.65 -5.78
C LEU A 147 16.59 31.63 -6.75
N THR A 148 17.80 31.71 -6.18
CA THR A 148 19.08 31.56 -6.86
C THR A 148 19.95 30.57 -6.09
N GLY A 149 20.99 30.06 -6.70
CA GLY A 149 21.86 29.08 -6.06
C GLY A 149 21.54 27.63 -6.42
N PRO A 150 22.23 26.67 -5.82
CA PRO A 150 22.08 25.26 -6.16
C PRO A 150 20.68 24.73 -5.79
N ILE A 151 20.26 23.69 -6.50
CA ILE A 151 19.10 22.90 -6.14
C ILE A 151 19.58 21.70 -5.34
N ASP A 152 19.04 21.52 -4.14
CA ASP A 152 19.24 20.33 -3.33
C ASP A 152 18.14 19.31 -3.67
N LEU A 153 18.56 18.32 -4.47
CA LEU A 153 17.65 17.33 -5.03
C LEU A 153 17.50 16.14 -4.08
N PHE A 154 16.27 15.83 -3.72
CA PHE A 154 15.90 14.66 -2.95
C PHE A 154 15.15 13.65 -3.81
N ASP A 155 15.41 12.37 -3.57
CA ASP A 155 14.71 11.24 -4.18
C ASP A 155 14.54 10.10 -3.17
N ARG A 156 14.01 8.98 -3.62
CA ARG A 156 13.78 7.81 -2.80
C ARG A 156 14.78 6.70 -3.18
N GLU A 157 15.07 5.83 -2.20
CA GLU A 157 15.85 4.63 -2.47
C GLU A 157 15.24 3.77 -3.59
N ALA A 158 16.08 3.02 -4.31
CA ALA A 158 15.70 2.21 -5.47
C ALA A 158 14.63 1.14 -5.21
N VAL A 159 14.39 0.77 -3.93
CA VAL A 159 13.35 -0.19 -3.53
C VAL A 159 11.98 0.48 -3.28
N SER A 160 11.89 1.79 -3.51
CA SER A 160 10.67 2.58 -3.33
C SER A 160 9.78 2.55 -4.56
N GLY A 161 8.58 2.04 -4.45
CA GLY A 161 7.59 2.15 -5.52
C GLY A 161 7.14 3.58 -5.83
N THR A 162 7.39 4.56 -4.93
CA THR A 162 7.18 5.98 -5.23
C THR A 162 8.25 6.48 -6.19
N GLN A 163 9.51 6.03 -6.00
CA GLN A 163 10.62 6.27 -6.91
C GLN A 163 10.29 5.76 -8.32
N ASP A 164 9.90 4.48 -8.42
CA ASP A 164 9.56 3.86 -9.71
C ASP A 164 8.41 4.59 -10.40
N ALA A 165 7.33 4.84 -9.68
CA ALA A 165 6.17 5.53 -10.25
C ALA A 165 6.48 6.98 -10.65
N PHE A 166 7.31 7.70 -9.89
CA PHE A 166 7.78 9.02 -10.28
C PHE A 166 8.65 8.96 -11.55
N GLN A 167 9.58 8.01 -11.58
CA GLN A 167 10.43 7.76 -12.75
C GLN A 167 9.59 7.54 -14.02
N ASP A 168 8.60 6.64 -13.95
CA ASP A 168 7.78 6.29 -15.12
C ASP A 168 6.89 7.45 -15.58
N ILE A 169 6.25 8.15 -14.64
CA ILE A 169 5.25 9.16 -14.95
C ILE A 169 5.89 10.49 -15.38
N PHE A 170 6.93 10.96 -14.68
CA PHE A 170 7.49 12.30 -14.87
C PHE A 170 8.73 12.29 -15.75
N LEU A 171 9.55 11.24 -15.70
CA LEU A 171 10.78 11.16 -16.47
C LEU A 171 10.63 10.28 -17.71
N GLY A 172 9.80 9.24 -17.64
CA GLY A 172 9.66 8.23 -18.70
C GLY A 172 10.76 7.17 -18.64
N GLU A 173 10.76 6.28 -19.63
CA GLU A 173 11.58 5.06 -19.62
C GLU A 173 13.10 5.33 -19.74
N THR A 174 13.49 6.39 -20.43
CA THR A 174 14.89 6.62 -20.84
C THR A 174 15.69 7.50 -19.90
N LEU A 175 15.05 8.47 -19.26
CA LEU A 175 15.71 9.37 -18.32
C LEU A 175 15.84 8.70 -16.95
N LYS A 176 16.88 9.05 -16.21
CA LYS A 176 17.11 8.55 -14.86
C LYS A 176 17.37 9.71 -13.90
N ILE A 177 16.94 9.55 -12.65
CA ILE A 177 17.24 10.53 -11.62
C ILE A 177 18.75 10.61 -11.43
N SER A 178 19.21 11.83 -11.21
CA SER A 178 20.64 12.11 -11.01
C SER A 178 21.19 11.33 -9.82
N PRO A 179 22.35 10.68 -9.96
CA PRO A 179 23.01 10.02 -8.83
C PRO A 179 23.52 10.99 -7.75
N SER A 180 23.41 12.31 -7.99
CA SER A 180 23.70 13.34 -6.97
C SER A 180 22.51 13.65 -6.06
N ALA A 181 21.33 13.08 -6.30
CA ALA A 181 20.18 13.23 -5.42
C ALA A 181 20.45 12.58 -4.07
N THR A 182 19.98 13.22 -3.00
CA THR A 182 20.00 12.64 -1.67
C THR A 182 18.85 11.67 -1.52
N GLN A 183 19.15 10.41 -1.19
CA GLN A 183 18.16 9.34 -1.11
C GLN A 183 17.55 9.21 0.27
N GLU A 184 16.23 9.19 0.33
CA GLU A 184 15.47 9.01 1.57
C GLU A 184 14.79 7.64 1.62
N SER A 185 14.91 6.95 2.76
CA SER A 185 14.41 5.59 2.93
C SER A 185 12.89 5.51 3.19
N SER A 186 12.23 6.64 3.44
CA SER A 186 10.78 6.66 3.63
C SER A 186 10.16 7.96 3.12
N GLU A 187 8.86 7.91 2.82
CA GLU A 187 8.11 9.09 2.42
C GLU A 187 8.17 10.23 3.46
N GLY A 188 8.04 9.87 4.74
CA GLY A 188 8.10 10.85 5.83
C GLY A 188 9.47 11.51 5.96
N LEU A 189 10.56 10.78 5.73
CA LEU A 189 11.91 11.35 5.73
C LEU A 189 12.10 12.32 4.56
N GLU A 190 11.64 11.99 3.37
CA GLU A 190 11.71 12.87 2.20
C GLU A 190 10.93 14.18 2.43
N VAL A 191 9.70 14.10 2.94
CA VAL A 191 8.91 15.29 3.29
C VAL A 191 9.63 16.15 4.34
N ASN A 192 10.22 15.54 5.36
CA ASN A 192 10.96 16.26 6.40
C ASN A 192 12.25 16.90 5.84
N ALA A 193 12.98 16.19 4.98
CA ALA A 193 14.22 16.72 4.38
C ALA A 193 13.92 17.92 3.47
N VAL A 194 12.92 17.80 2.59
CA VAL A 194 12.50 18.92 1.73
C VAL A 194 11.92 20.08 2.56
N GLY A 195 11.16 19.78 3.60
CA GLY A 195 10.61 20.81 4.50
C GLY A 195 11.66 21.56 5.31
N ALA A 196 12.82 20.96 5.56
CA ALA A 196 13.90 21.57 6.33
C ALA A 196 14.84 22.46 5.50
N ASP A 197 14.83 22.33 4.15
CA ASP A 197 15.78 22.99 3.26
C ASP A 197 15.08 23.86 2.21
N LYS A 198 15.34 25.18 2.21
CA LYS A 198 14.77 26.14 1.26
C LYS A 198 15.16 25.91 -0.19
N SER A 199 16.30 25.26 -0.42
CA SER A 199 16.83 24.94 -1.74
C SER A 199 16.38 23.57 -2.25
N ALA A 200 15.62 22.84 -1.42
CA ALA A 200 15.20 21.48 -1.72
C ALA A 200 14.04 21.38 -2.73
N ILE A 201 14.10 20.31 -3.49
CA ILE A 201 13.00 19.77 -4.31
C ILE A 201 12.99 18.25 -4.18
N GLY A 202 11.80 17.67 -4.13
CA GLY A 202 11.58 16.22 -4.09
C GLY A 202 10.16 15.88 -4.58
N PHE A 203 9.67 14.71 -4.22
CA PHE A 203 8.33 14.27 -4.57
C PHE A 203 7.75 13.36 -3.49
N THR A 204 6.44 13.39 -3.32
CA THR A 204 5.75 12.58 -2.31
C THR A 204 4.33 12.24 -2.74
N SER A 205 3.62 11.37 -1.99
CA SER A 205 2.20 11.15 -2.20
C SER A 205 1.38 12.40 -1.83
N PHE A 206 0.24 12.58 -2.50
CA PHE A 206 -0.70 13.65 -2.15
C PHE A 206 -1.10 13.59 -0.66
N ALA A 207 -1.37 12.40 -0.15
CA ALA A 207 -1.78 12.23 1.25
C ALA A 207 -0.72 12.74 2.24
N ALA A 208 0.57 12.61 1.93
CA ALA A 208 1.65 13.08 2.80
C ALA A 208 1.71 14.62 2.85
N THR A 209 1.35 15.31 1.77
CA THR A 209 1.34 16.79 1.72
C THR A 209 0.30 17.41 2.65
N LEU A 210 -0.74 16.66 3.03
CA LEU A 210 -1.79 17.15 3.91
C LEU A 210 -1.33 17.40 5.36
N ASN A 211 -0.18 16.88 5.74
CA ASN A 211 0.41 17.11 7.05
C ASN A 211 1.16 18.45 7.16
N GLY A 212 1.28 19.19 6.05
CA GLY A 212 2.05 20.45 5.97
C GLY A 212 3.55 20.24 5.93
N GLY A 213 4.31 21.33 6.03
CA GLY A 213 5.78 21.33 6.05
C GLY A 213 6.42 21.40 4.67
N VAL A 214 5.66 21.22 3.59
CA VAL A 214 6.12 21.34 2.21
C VAL A 214 5.08 22.06 1.34
N HIS A 215 5.57 22.73 0.31
CA HIS A 215 4.75 23.34 -0.74
C HIS A 215 4.62 22.38 -1.92
N THR A 216 3.41 22.21 -2.45
CA THR A 216 3.16 21.44 -3.67
C THR A 216 3.29 22.32 -4.89
N VAL A 217 4.09 21.91 -5.86
CA VAL A 217 4.27 22.63 -7.12
C VAL A 217 3.29 22.08 -8.15
N ASP A 218 2.62 22.95 -8.90
CA ASP A 218 1.76 22.54 -10.00
C ASP A 218 2.61 21.84 -11.09
N TYR A 219 2.04 20.81 -11.68
CA TYR A 219 2.66 20.11 -12.80
C TYR A 219 1.89 20.37 -14.09
N GLN A 220 2.58 20.93 -15.09
CA GLN A 220 1.97 21.31 -16.36
C GLN A 220 0.80 22.31 -16.19
N GLY A 221 0.88 23.20 -15.20
CA GLY A 221 -0.17 24.14 -14.86
C GLY A 221 -1.37 23.54 -14.11
N ILE A 222 -1.28 22.28 -13.71
CA ILE A 222 -2.36 21.57 -13.00
C ILE A 222 -1.93 21.34 -11.55
N PRO A 223 -2.67 21.89 -10.56
CA PRO A 223 -2.40 21.66 -9.15
C PRO A 223 -2.49 20.18 -8.75
N CYS A 224 -1.53 19.71 -7.93
CA CYS A 224 -1.58 18.38 -7.32
C CYS A 224 -2.65 18.37 -6.22
N THR A 225 -3.88 18.15 -6.62
CA THR A 225 -5.03 18.05 -5.70
C THR A 225 -5.80 16.77 -5.93
N LEU A 226 -6.47 16.30 -4.88
CA LEU A 226 -7.32 15.11 -4.98
C LEU A 226 -8.43 15.29 -6.04
N THR A 227 -8.96 16.50 -6.22
CA THR A 227 -9.97 16.80 -7.23
C THR A 227 -9.40 16.63 -8.64
N ASN A 228 -8.26 17.22 -8.93
CA ASN A 228 -7.62 17.13 -10.25
C ASN A 228 -7.13 15.72 -10.56
N ALA A 229 -6.64 14.99 -9.55
CA ALA A 229 -6.25 13.59 -9.69
C ALA A 229 -7.46 12.68 -9.96
N LYS A 230 -8.60 12.91 -9.28
CA LYS A 230 -9.86 12.18 -9.52
C LYS A 230 -10.46 12.46 -10.88
N SER A 231 -10.42 13.69 -11.35
CA SER A 231 -10.96 14.07 -12.66
C SER A 231 -10.09 13.63 -13.84
N GLY A 232 -8.85 13.21 -13.57
CA GLY A 232 -7.87 12.87 -14.60
C GLY A 232 -7.15 14.08 -15.22
N GLN A 233 -7.37 15.29 -14.70
CA GLN A 233 -6.65 16.49 -15.13
C GLN A 233 -5.17 16.44 -14.69
N TYR A 234 -4.91 15.97 -13.47
CA TYR A 234 -3.55 15.80 -12.96
C TYR A 234 -2.98 14.45 -13.40
N GLY A 235 -1.89 14.48 -14.17
CA GLY A 235 -1.29 13.27 -14.77
C GLY A 235 -0.42 12.45 -13.80
N GLY A 236 0.02 13.03 -12.68
CA GLY A 236 0.89 12.37 -11.70
C GLY A 236 0.15 11.35 -10.82
N VAL A 237 -0.52 10.36 -11.42
CA VAL A 237 -1.38 9.41 -10.69
C VAL A 237 -0.87 7.98 -10.87
N ARG A 238 -0.73 7.25 -9.76
CA ARG A 238 -0.31 5.84 -9.70
C ARG A 238 -1.37 4.93 -9.09
N ASN A 239 -1.14 3.62 -9.18
CA ASN A 239 -1.97 2.61 -8.55
C ASN A 239 -1.37 2.14 -7.20
N PHE A 240 -2.26 1.75 -6.28
CA PHE A 240 -1.93 1.07 -5.04
C PHE A 240 -2.44 -0.36 -5.06
N TRP A 241 -1.56 -1.30 -4.74
CA TRP A 241 -1.81 -2.73 -4.84
C TRP A 241 -1.57 -3.46 -3.53
N MET A 242 -2.43 -4.41 -3.23
CA MET A 242 -2.12 -5.50 -2.30
C MET A 242 -1.65 -6.70 -3.08
N VAL A 243 -0.50 -7.23 -2.69
CA VAL A 243 0.21 -8.31 -3.39
C VAL A 243 0.16 -9.58 -2.54
N THR A 244 -0.20 -10.70 -3.15
CA THR A 244 -0.22 -12.02 -2.50
C THR A 244 0.55 -13.05 -3.30
N LYS A 245 1.06 -14.07 -2.62
CA LYS A 245 1.69 -15.24 -3.26
C LYS A 245 0.61 -16.18 -3.80
N GLY A 246 0.36 -16.12 -5.09
CA GLY A 246 -0.78 -16.76 -5.74
C GLY A 246 -2.11 -16.11 -5.37
N GLU A 247 -3.21 -16.74 -5.76
CA GLU A 247 -4.55 -16.24 -5.43
C GLU A 247 -4.72 -16.02 -3.92
N PRO A 248 -5.32 -14.89 -3.51
CA PRO A 248 -5.55 -14.61 -2.09
C PRO A 248 -6.33 -15.73 -1.41
N LYS A 249 -5.91 -16.12 -0.19
CA LYS A 249 -6.55 -17.19 0.58
C LYS A 249 -6.76 -16.78 2.04
N GLY A 250 -7.69 -17.45 2.72
CA GLY A 250 -7.92 -17.29 4.15
C GLY A 250 -8.23 -15.84 4.55
N GLU A 251 -7.53 -15.32 5.55
CA GLU A 251 -7.76 -13.95 6.04
C GLU A 251 -7.27 -12.88 5.04
N ALA A 252 -6.24 -13.16 4.25
CA ALA A 252 -5.77 -12.24 3.21
C ALA A 252 -6.87 -12.03 2.14
N ALA A 253 -7.51 -13.11 1.68
CA ALA A 253 -8.64 -13.01 0.76
C ALA A 253 -9.78 -12.18 1.36
N LYS A 254 -10.18 -12.47 2.60
CA LYS A 254 -11.28 -11.74 3.27
C LYS A 254 -10.97 -10.25 3.41
N PHE A 255 -9.73 -9.90 3.73
CA PHE A 255 -9.32 -8.50 3.87
C PHE A 255 -9.33 -7.78 2.52
N ILE A 256 -8.74 -8.37 1.48
CA ILE A 256 -8.72 -7.82 0.12
C ILE A 256 -10.15 -7.71 -0.44
N ASP A 257 -10.96 -8.76 -0.32
CA ASP A 257 -12.36 -8.76 -0.76
C ASP A 257 -13.18 -7.68 -0.04
N TRP A 258 -12.95 -7.49 1.26
CA TRP A 258 -13.64 -6.44 2.02
C TRP A 258 -13.25 -5.05 1.54
N ILE A 259 -11.98 -4.83 1.18
CA ILE A 259 -11.50 -3.55 0.64
C ILE A 259 -12.07 -3.31 -0.75
N THR A 260 -12.02 -4.31 -1.62
CA THR A 260 -12.40 -4.19 -3.04
C THR A 260 -13.88 -4.38 -3.31
N LYS A 261 -14.67 -4.72 -2.28
CA LYS A 261 -16.10 -4.95 -2.40
C LYS A 261 -16.83 -3.70 -2.89
N PRO A 262 -17.49 -3.75 -4.07
CA PRO A 262 -18.31 -2.63 -4.54
C PRO A 262 -19.37 -2.24 -3.51
N GLY A 263 -19.55 -0.95 -3.28
CA GLY A 263 -20.53 -0.42 -2.34
C GLY A 263 -20.14 -0.49 -0.86
N ASN A 264 -18.92 -0.89 -0.51
CA ASN A 264 -18.44 -0.79 0.87
C ASN A 264 -18.24 0.68 1.27
N LEU A 265 -19.26 1.29 1.87
CA LEU A 265 -19.27 2.70 2.24
C LEU A 265 -18.15 3.08 3.23
N THR A 266 -17.77 2.16 4.12
CA THR A 266 -16.67 2.39 5.08
C THR A 266 -15.35 2.54 4.36
N VAL A 267 -15.01 1.61 3.46
CA VAL A 267 -13.79 1.68 2.66
C VAL A 267 -13.82 2.89 1.75
N ARG A 268 -14.93 3.12 1.05
CA ARG A 268 -15.08 4.28 0.16
C ARG A 268 -14.84 5.59 0.90
N LYS A 269 -15.40 5.76 2.11
CA LYS A 269 -15.18 6.96 2.94
C LYS A 269 -13.70 7.14 3.29
N ILE A 270 -13.02 6.06 3.71
CA ILE A 270 -11.60 6.10 4.06
C ILE A 270 -10.75 6.46 2.84
N VAL A 271 -10.94 5.74 1.72
CA VAL A 271 -10.14 5.98 0.52
C VAL A 271 -10.42 7.37 -0.06
N SER A 272 -11.68 7.78 -0.16
CA SER A 272 -12.03 9.06 -0.80
C SER A 272 -11.64 10.30 0.00
N SER A 273 -11.17 10.16 1.25
CA SER A 273 -10.73 11.32 2.05
C SER A 273 -9.38 11.88 1.58
N GLU A 274 -8.46 11.00 1.16
CA GLU A 274 -7.07 11.39 0.83
C GLU A 274 -6.53 10.67 -0.42
N TRP A 275 -7.26 9.69 -0.96
CA TRP A 275 -6.88 8.90 -2.12
C TRP A 275 -8.01 8.83 -3.14
N ILE A 276 -7.79 8.12 -4.24
CA ILE A 276 -8.75 7.94 -5.32
C ILE A 276 -9.34 6.53 -5.21
N ALA A 277 -10.64 6.43 -4.95
CA ALA A 277 -11.36 5.16 -4.92
C ALA A 277 -11.44 4.56 -6.33
N ILE A 278 -11.42 3.23 -6.40
CA ILE A 278 -11.52 2.47 -7.67
C ILE A 278 -12.97 2.07 -8.01
N HIS A 279 -13.92 2.29 -7.08
CA HIS A 279 -15.36 1.98 -7.25
C HIS A 279 -16.25 3.11 -6.77
#